data_1d2e1df1133a7fd4b9c1ccbcc09b3c58
#
_entry.id   1d2e1df1133a7fd4b9c1ccbcc09b3c58
#
_cell.length_a   1.000
_cell.length_b   1.000
_cell.length_c   1.000
_cell.angle_alpha   90.00
_cell.angle_beta   90.00
_cell.angle_gamma   90.00
#
_symmetry.space_group_name_H-M   'P 1'
#
loop_
_entity.id
_entity.type
_entity.pdbx_description
1 polymer ?
#
loop_
_entity_poly.entity_id
_entity_poly.type
_entity_poly.pdbx_seq_one_letter_code
_entity_poly.pdbx_strand_id
1 'polypeptide(L)'
;MSHQQVFEQFKKRAENASPLGGKLKFLVDKNPVLIDGSGDENIISMSDDEADCTIEVSQEVLEKLRDGEINPMMAVMGGQIKIXGDMGLAMKVQSLIG
;
A
#
# COMPACT_ATOMS: atom_id res chain seq x y z
N MET A 1 4.94 -4.62 15.18
CA MET A 1 3.64 -4.13 14.69
C MET A 1 2.82 -5.30 14.15
N SER A 2 1.57 -5.43 14.57
CA SER A 2 0.72 -6.52 14.12
C SER A 2 0.09 -6.17 12.78
N HIS A 3 -0.46 -7.19 12.11
CA HIS A 3 -1.16 -6.97 10.86
C HIS A 3 -2.35 -6.02 11.06
N GLN A 4 -3.04 -6.14 12.20
CA GLN A 4 -4.15 -5.26 12.53
C GLN A 4 -3.69 -3.82 12.63
N GLN A 5 -2.54 -3.58 13.24
CA GLN A 5 -2.00 -2.23 13.37
C GLN A 5 -1.63 -1.66 12.00
N VAL A 6 -1.06 -2.49 11.13
CA VAL A 6 -0.73 -2.07 9.77
C VAL A 6 -2.01 -1.66 9.04
N PHE A 7 -3.05 -2.50 9.16
CA PHE A 7 -4.32 -2.22 8.51
C PHE A 7 -4.91 -0.90 8.99
N GLU A 8 -4.87 -0.65 10.31
CA GLU A 8 -5.43 0.57 10.87
C GLU A 8 -4.69 1.80 10.37
N GLN A 9 -3.37 1.70 10.24
CA GLN A 9 -2.59 2.82 9.76
C GLN A 9 -2.90 3.13 8.29
N PHE A 10 -3.00 2.10 7.47
CA PHE A 10 -3.39 2.30 6.07
C PHE A 10 -4.78 2.91 5.96
N LYS A 11 -5.71 2.42 6.77
CA LYS A 11 -7.07 2.90 6.73
C LYS A 11 -7.13 4.39 7.07
N LYS A 12 -6.42 4.77 8.12
CA LYS A 12 -6.41 6.16 8.56
C LYS A 12 -5.84 7.09 7.49
N ARG A 13 -4.71 6.70 6.91
CA ARG A 13 -4.08 7.53 5.89
C ARG A 13 -4.93 7.59 4.63
N ALA A 14 -5.49 6.46 4.20
CA ALA A 14 -6.26 6.41 2.98
C ALA A 14 -7.56 7.19 3.11
N GLU A 15 -8.18 7.18 4.28
CA GLU A 15 -9.41 7.92 4.47
C GLU A 15 -9.20 9.43 4.36
N ASN A 16 -7.99 9.90 4.65
CA ASN A 16 -7.66 11.32 4.58
C ASN A 16 -7.08 11.72 3.22
N ALA A 17 -6.93 10.78 2.31
CA ALA A 17 -6.35 11.05 1.00
C ALA A 17 -7.43 11.08 -0.07
N SER A 18 -7.11 11.69 -1.21
CA SER A 18 -8.01 11.66 -2.37
C SER A 18 -8.13 10.24 -2.88
N PRO A 19 -9.26 9.88 -3.51
CA PRO A 19 -9.42 8.54 -4.09
C PRO A 19 -8.30 8.23 -5.07
N LEU A 20 -7.80 6.99 -5.01
CA LEU A 20 -6.69 6.59 -5.87
C LEU A 20 -7.06 6.49 -7.35
N GLY A 21 -8.35 6.29 -7.65
CA GLY A 21 -8.79 6.13 -9.02
C GLY A 21 -8.73 4.69 -9.50
N GLY A 22 -8.57 3.76 -8.58
CA GLY A 22 -8.51 2.34 -8.93
C GLY A 22 -8.36 1.53 -7.67
N LYS A 23 -8.16 0.22 -7.85
CA LYS A 23 -7.98 -0.70 -6.73
C LYS A 23 -6.51 -1.04 -6.56
N LEU A 24 -5.99 -0.87 -5.36
CA LEU A 24 -4.62 -1.20 -5.04
C LEU A 24 -4.60 -2.15 -3.87
N LYS A 25 -3.79 -3.20 -3.99
CA LYS A 25 -3.67 -4.20 -2.94
C LYS A 25 -2.25 -4.25 -2.41
N PHE A 26 -2.11 -4.17 -1.10
CA PHE A 26 -0.85 -4.43 -0.43
C PHE A 26 -0.85 -5.86 0.08
N LEU A 27 0.24 -6.59 -0.18
CA LEU A 27 0.46 -7.88 0.45
C LEU A 27 1.60 -7.68 1.43
N VAL A 28 1.23 -7.45 2.68
CA VAL A 28 2.21 -7.22 3.75
C VAL A 28 2.47 -8.55 4.43
N ASP A 29 3.66 -9.12 4.16
CA ASP A 29 3.99 -10.48 4.59
C ASP A 29 2.90 -11.45 4.14
N LYS A 30 2.41 -11.25 2.90
CA LYS A 30 1.40 -12.07 2.24
C LYS A 30 -0.01 -11.86 2.79
N ASN A 31 -0.21 -10.90 3.69
CA ASN A 31 -1.54 -10.58 4.20
C ASN A 31 -2.11 -9.42 3.39
N PRO A 32 -3.30 -9.58 2.81
CA PRO A 32 -3.84 -8.55 1.91
C PRO A 32 -4.46 -7.37 2.65
N VAL A 33 -4.22 -6.19 2.10
CA VAL A 33 -4.92 -4.97 2.48
C VAL A 33 -5.33 -4.31 1.18
N LEU A 34 -6.62 -4.26 0.90
CA LEU A 34 -7.15 -3.72 -0.35
C LEU A 34 -7.64 -2.29 -0.13
N ILE A 35 -7.18 -1.39 -1.01
CA ILE A 35 -7.66 -0.02 -1.03
C ILE A 35 -8.43 0.17 -2.32
N ASP A 36 -9.75 0.31 -2.22
CA ASP A 36 -10.61 0.51 -3.37
C ASP A 36 -10.91 2.00 -3.49
N GLY A 37 -10.16 2.66 -4.35
CA GLY A 37 -10.32 4.08 -4.59
C GLY A 37 -11.02 4.38 -5.91
N SER A 38 -11.80 3.43 -6.42
CA SER A 38 -12.48 3.61 -7.69
C SER A 38 -13.74 4.46 -7.58
N GLY A 39 -14.21 4.69 -6.36
CA GLY A 39 -15.41 5.51 -6.14
C GLY A 39 -15.06 6.90 -5.65
N ASP A 40 -15.94 7.48 -4.84
CA ASP A 40 -15.76 8.83 -4.33
C ASP A 40 -14.76 8.92 -3.20
N GLU A 41 -14.44 7.80 -2.57
CA GLU A 41 -13.48 7.77 -1.47
C GLU A 41 -12.77 6.42 -1.46
N ASN A 42 -11.67 6.37 -0.71
CA ASN A 42 -10.92 5.13 -0.57
C ASN A 42 -11.57 4.26 0.49
N ILE A 43 -11.88 3.02 0.12
CA ILE A 43 -12.48 2.05 1.04
C ILE A 43 -11.44 0.97 1.30
N ILE A 44 -11.08 0.77 2.56
CA ILE A 44 -10.02 -0.16 2.94
C ILE A 44 -10.62 -1.42 3.55
N SER A 45 -10.11 -2.58 3.13
CA SER A 45 -10.55 -3.87 3.67
C SER A 45 -9.39 -4.83 3.65
N MET A 46 -9.57 -5.98 4.29
CA MET A 46 -8.56 -7.04 4.28
C MET A 46 -8.87 -8.08 3.22
N SER A 47 -9.46 -7.64 2.11
CA SER A 47 -9.86 -8.51 1.02
C SER A 47 -8.69 -8.86 0.12
N ASP A 48 -8.70 -10.09 -0.41
CA ASP A 48 -7.72 -10.53 -1.40
C ASP A 48 -8.32 -10.52 -2.80
N ASP A 49 -9.27 -9.66 -3.04
CA ASP A 49 -9.89 -9.51 -4.35
C ASP A 49 -8.87 -8.98 -5.35
N GLU A 50 -9.16 -9.18 -6.64
CA GLU A 50 -8.32 -8.64 -7.69
C GLU A 50 -8.16 -7.15 -7.58
N ALA A 51 -6.98 -6.66 -7.93
CA ALA A 51 -6.69 -5.24 -7.89
C ALA A 51 -5.97 -4.83 -9.17
N ASP A 52 -6.01 -3.53 -9.45
CA ASP A 52 -5.34 -2.97 -10.62
C ASP A 52 -3.83 -2.91 -10.39
N CYS A 53 -3.43 -2.83 -9.16
CA CYS A 53 -2.01 -2.82 -8.78
C CYS A 53 -1.85 -3.61 -7.49
N THR A 54 -0.79 -4.41 -7.43
CA THR A 54 -0.46 -5.18 -6.23
C THR A 54 0.95 -4.83 -5.80
N ILE A 55 1.11 -4.48 -4.54
CA ILE A 55 2.41 -4.16 -3.97
C ILE A 55 2.73 -5.16 -2.87
N GLU A 56 3.79 -5.94 -3.09
CA GLU A 56 4.25 -6.94 -2.12
C GLU A 56 5.40 -6.35 -1.32
N VAL A 57 5.26 -6.36 0.00
CA VAL A 57 6.26 -5.78 0.88
C VAL A 57 6.20 -6.48 2.24
N SER A 58 7.35 -6.58 2.91
CA SER A 58 7.34 -7.12 4.27
C SER A 58 6.94 -6.02 5.25
N GLN A 59 6.45 -6.44 6.41
CA GLN A 59 6.11 -5.48 7.44
C GLN A 59 7.34 -4.72 7.92
N GLU A 60 8.48 -5.41 7.98
CA GLU A 60 9.74 -4.79 8.38
C GLU A 60 10.11 -3.64 7.44
N VAL A 61 10.02 -3.88 6.13
CA VAL A 61 10.34 -2.86 5.14
C VAL A 61 9.34 -1.71 5.21
N LEU A 62 8.07 -2.05 5.42
CA LEU A 62 7.03 -1.03 5.54
C LEU A 62 7.31 -0.09 6.71
N GLU A 63 7.76 -0.66 7.84
CA GLU A 63 8.09 0.15 8.99
C GLU A 63 9.30 1.04 8.73
N LYS A 64 10.27 0.54 8.00
CA LYS A 64 11.44 1.34 7.65
C LYS A 64 11.08 2.50 6.72
N LEU A 65 10.13 2.26 5.82
CA LEU A 65 9.63 3.33 4.95
C LEU A 65 8.92 4.40 5.75
N ARG A 66 8.10 3.96 6.71
CA ARG A 66 7.37 4.88 7.56
C ARG A 66 8.33 5.75 8.37
N ASP A 67 9.41 5.16 8.87
CA ASP A 67 10.37 5.86 9.71
C ASP A 67 11.40 6.63 8.92
N GLY A 68 11.34 6.56 7.59
CA GLY A 68 12.30 7.26 6.75
C GLY A 68 13.67 6.62 6.70
N GLU A 69 13.78 5.37 7.13
CA GLU A 69 15.07 4.68 7.15
C GLU A 69 15.51 4.22 5.78
N ILE A 70 14.55 3.97 4.87
CA ILE A 70 14.90 3.61 3.51
C ILE A 70 14.04 4.42 2.54
N ASN A 71 14.58 4.62 1.35
CA ASN A 71 13.92 5.36 0.29
C ASN A 71 13.03 4.40 -0.51
N PRO A 72 11.76 4.76 -0.79
CA PRO A 72 10.86 3.86 -1.54
C PRO A 72 11.43 3.44 -2.89
N MET A 73 12.06 4.36 -3.62
CA MET A 73 12.61 4.02 -4.93
C MET A 73 13.74 3.01 -4.80
N MET A 74 14.59 3.19 -3.79
CA MET A 74 15.68 2.25 -3.55
C MET A 74 15.16 0.88 -3.15
N ALA A 75 14.08 0.85 -2.38
CA ALA A 75 13.47 -0.41 -1.96
C ALA A 75 12.92 -1.18 -3.17
N VAL A 76 12.31 -0.46 -4.11
CA VAL A 76 11.79 -1.09 -5.32
C VAL A 76 12.94 -1.63 -6.17
N MET A 77 13.98 -0.81 -6.35
CA MET A 77 15.13 -1.21 -7.16
C MET A 77 15.88 -2.40 -6.54
N GLY A 78 15.90 -2.46 -5.23
CA GLY A 78 16.57 -3.55 -4.53
C GLY A 78 15.74 -4.81 -4.36
N GLY A 79 14.51 -4.81 -4.84
CA GLY A 79 13.64 -5.97 -4.75
C GLY A 79 12.95 -6.16 -3.41
N GLN A 80 13.06 -5.17 -2.54
CA GLN A 80 12.39 -5.24 -1.24
C GLN A 80 10.90 -4.95 -1.36
N ILE A 81 10.52 -4.22 -2.40
CA ILE A 81 9.12 -3.95 -2.74
C ILE A 81 8.89 -4.46 -4.15
N LYS A 82 7.85 -5.28 -4.34
CA LYS A 82 7.50 -5.81 -5.66
C LYS A 82 6.18 -5.20 -6.07
N ILE A 83 6.18 -4.66 -7.27
CA ILE A 83 4.99 -3.99 -7.79
C ILE A 83 4.55 -4.62 -9.07
N UNK A 84 3.35 -4.87 -9.08
CA UNK A 84 2.78 -5.46 -10.27
C UNK A 84 1.54 -4.70 -10.61
N GLY A 85 1.42 -4.58 -11.85
CA GLY A 85 0.17 -3.93 -12.30
C GLY A 85 0.37 -2.49 -12.65
N ASP A 86 -0.62 -1.69 -12.33
CA ASP A 86 -0.64 -0.28 -12.72
C ASP A 86 0.36 0.55 -11.93
N MET A 87 1.43 0.97 -12.60
CA MET A 87 2.47 1.75 -11.93
C MET A 87 1.98 3.15 -11.52
N GLY A 88 0.99 3.68 -12.22
CA GLY A 88 0.43 4.97 -11.86
C GLY A 88 -0.21 4.93 -10.48
N LEU A 89 -0.91 3.84 -10.18
CA LEU A 89 -1.49 3.67 -8.86
C LEU A 89 -0.42 3.50 -7.80
N ALA A 90 0.64 2.76 -8.14
CA ALA A 90 1.74 2.54 -7.20
C ALA A 90 2.38 3.87 -6.82
N MET A 91 2.53 4.76 -7.78
CA MET A 91 3.14 6.06 -7.52
C MET A 91 2.25 6.92 -6.63
N LYS A 92 0.94 6.81 -6.79
CA LYS A 92 0.02 7.56 -5.95
C LYS A 92 0.08 7.11 -4.50
N VAL A 93 0.41 5.85 -4.28
CA VAL A 93 0.44 5.31 -2.93
C VAL A 93 1.60 5.85 -2.10
N GLN A 94 2.59 6.44 -2.74
CA GLN A 94 3.69 7.05 -2.00
C GLN A 94 3.18 8.14 -1.05
N SER A 95 2.13 8.83 -1.45
CA SER A 95 1.57 9.87 -0.59
C SER A 95 0.87 9.29 0.63
N LEU A 96 0.48 8.02 0.57
CA LEU A 96 -0.15 7.35 1.70
C LEU A 96 0.88 6.83 2.69
N ILE A 97 2.05 6.44 2.22
CA ILE A 97 3.08 5.86 3.07
C ILE A 97 4.04 6.90 3.59
N GLY A 98 4.50 7.71 2.71
CA GLY A 98 5.55 8.63 2.99
C GLY A 98 5.13 10.03 3.19
#